data_b91b55cf54f853045e0f2af07993cb88
#
_entry.id   b91b55cf54f853045e0f2af07993cb88
#
_cell.length_a   1.000
_cell.length_b   1.000
_cell.length_c   1.000
_cell.angle_alpha   90.00
_cell.angle_beta   90.00
_cell.angle_gamma   90.00
#
_symmetry.space_group_name_H-M   'P 1'
#
loop_
_entity.id
_entity.type
_entity.pdbx_description
1 polymer ?
#
loop_
_entity_poly.entity_id
_entity_poly.type
_entity_poly.pdbx_seq_one_letter_code
_entity_poly.pdbx_strand_id
1 'polypeptide(L)'
;MLTAIVIIFVLAYAAIALEHPLKINKSASALIGAGLLWTVYAMASADAALVSTELGESLMGTAQIVFFLIGAMTIVEVVDAHNGFEVITSRIRTTQLSSLMWLVGFVTFFLSAILDNLTTTIVMVSLMKKLLDRREDRLFFAGIIIIAANAGGAWTPIGDVTTTMLWIGGQVTTLAIIQGVFIASMVNMLVPLCVIAWVLRGKPVVPPARVQSATETAPTTSFERNTMFLLGLGVLIAVPVFKTITHLPPYMGILMGLGLLWLVSDLLHRNKQDDDKQHLTLGHALSRIDMGSITFFIGILLAVATLEHTHILKTIALWLDEHVGRQDLIVMLIGLVSAVVDNVPLVAASMGMYSLTQYPPDSFLWEFMAYCAGTGGSILIIGSAAGVAAMGLEKIDFIWYMKKISLYALLGYFAGAFCYIVQFNLTH
;
A
#
# COMPACT_ATOMS: atom_id res chain seq x y z
N MET A 1 2.91 9.29 -33.59
CA MET A 1 2.22 8.47 -32.57
C MET A 1 3.02 8.39 -31.28
N LEU A 2 4.17 7.71 -31.24
CA LEU A 2 4.93 7.49 -29.99
C LEU A 2 5.25 8.77 -29.21
N THR A 3 5.72 9.82 -29.91
CA THR A 3 5.99 11.11 -29.24
C THR A 3 4.77 11.72 -28.59
N ALA A 4 3.58 11.63 -29.22
CA ALA A 4 2.34 12.13 -28.64
C ALA A 4 1.94 11.33 -27.39
N ILE A 5 2.06 9.99 -27.44
CA ILE A 5 1.82 9.10 -26.28
C ILE A 5 2.74 9.48 -25.10
N VAL A 6 4.04 9.64 -25.36
CA VAL A 6 5.01 10.03 -24.31
C VAL A 6 4.66 11.40 -23.72
N ILE A 7 4.33 12.39 -24.57
CA ILE A 7 3.97 13.73 -24.09
C ILE A 7 2.71 13.68 -23.22
N ILE A 8 1.65 13.00 -23.67
CA ILE A 8 0.40 12.86 -22.91
C ILE A 8 0.67 12.15 -21.58
N PHE A 9 1.44 11.06 -21.61
CA PHE A 9 1.78 10.34 -20.39
C PHE A 9 2.54 11.21 -19.40
N VAL A 10 3.58 11.92 -19.84
CA VAL A 10 4.38 12.82 -19.00
C VAL A 10 3.52 13.95 -18.42
N LEU A 11 2.62 14.54 -19.22
CA LEU A 11 1.72 15.59 -18.73
C LEU A 11 0.71 15.06 -17.72
N ALA A 12 0.07 13.92 -18.00
CA ALA A 12 -0.85 13.27 -17.07
C ALA A 12 -0.15 12.90 -15.76
N TYR A 13 1.06 12.36 -15.88
CA TYR A 13 1.87 11.96 -14.73
C TYR A 13 2.35 13.17 -13.90
N ALA A 14 2.77 14.24 -14.56
CA ALA A 14 3.10 15.50 -13.89
C ALA A 14 1.88 16.08 -13.14
N ALA A 15 0.68 16.00 -13.74
CA ALA A 15 -0.55 16.43 -13.09
C ALA A 15 -0.90 15.56 -11.85
N ILE A 16 -0.63 14.24 -11.91
CA ILE A 16 -0.78 13.32 -10.76
C ILE A 16 0.23 13.70 -9.66
N ALA A 17 1.51 13.85 -9.99
CA ALA A 17 2.55 14.19 -9.02
C ALA A 17 2.36 15.58 -8.38
N LEU A 18 1.76 16.49 -9.12
CA LEU A 18 1.46 17.87 -8.69
C LEU A 18 0.02 18.03 -8.17
N GLU A 19 -0.64 16.96 -7.73
CA GLU A 19 -2.01 16.97 -7.20
C GLU A 19 -2.24 18.11 -6.18
N HIS A 20 -1.35 18.23 -5.20
CA HIS A 20 -1.49 19.23 -4.13
C HIS A 20 -1.35 20.67 -4.61
N PRO A 21 -0.31 21.06 -5.35
CA PRO A 21 -0.21 22.44 -5.86
C PRO A 21 -1.27 22.78 -6.89
N LEU A 22 -1.66 21.84 -7.74
CA LEU A 22 -2.70 22.06 -8.75
C LEU A 22 -4.13 22.01 -8.17
N LYS A 23 -4.30 21.41 -6.99
CA LYS A 23 -5.62 21.16 -6.37
C LYS A 23 -6.55 20.33 -7.28
N ILE A 24 -5.99 19.45 -8.08
CA ILE A 24 -6.69 18.53 -8.98
C ILE A 24 -6.50 17.12 -8.44
N ASN A 25 -7.59 16.39 -8.25
CA ASN A 25 -7.55 15.01 -7.77
C ASN A 25 -6.77 14.12 -8.77
N LYS A 26 -5.79 13.37 -8.27
CA LYS A 26 -4.94 12.48 -9.09
C LYS A 26 -5.74 11.46 -9.91
N SER A 27 -6.89 11.01 -9.41
CA SER A 27 -7.76 10.06 -10.12
C SER A 27 -8.33 10.67 -11.41
N ALA A 28 -8.71 11.95 -11.39
CA ALA A 28 -9.19 12.65 -12.59
C ALA A 28 -8.07 12.74 -13.65
N SER A 29 -6.86 13.11 -13.24
CA SER A 29 -5.69 13.19 -14.12
C SER A 29 -5.34 11.82 -14.72
N ALA A 30 -5.40 10.74 -13.93
CA ALA A 30 -5.13 9.38 -14.37
C ALA A 30 -6.16 8.90 -15.40
N LEU A 31 -7.47 9.10 -15.14
CA LEU A 31 -8.53 8.70 -16.08
C LEU A 31 -8.48 9.46 -17.39
N ILE A 32 -8.28 10.79 -17.34
CA ILE A 32 -8.14 11.61 -18.56
C ILE A 32 -6.90 11.15 -19.33
N GLY A 33 -5.77 10.94 -18.65
CA GLY A 33 -4.55 10.45 -19.25
C GLY A 33 -4.76 9.12 -19.96
N ALA A 34 -5.36 8.13 -19.29
CA ALA A 34 -5.67 6.83 -19.88
C ALA A 34 -6.56 6.95 -21.11
N GLY A 35 -7.66 7.70 -21.01
CA GLY A 35 -8.59 7.91 -22.13
C GLY A 35 -7.91 8.55 -23.34
N LEU A 36 -7.08 9.57 -23.15
CA LEU A 36 -6.33 10.23 -24.22
C LEU A 36 -5.28 9.30 -24.84
N LEU A 37 -4.55 8.54 -24.02
CA LEU A 37 -3.52 7.60 -24.49
C LEU A 37 -4.12 6.52 -25.38
N TRP A 38 -5.17 5.84 -24.93
CA TRP A 38 -5.86 4.83 -25.72
C TRP A 38 -6.52 5.41 -26.97
N THR A 39 -7.06 6.63 -26.91
CA THR A 39 -7.63 7.34 -28.06
C THR A 39 -6.57 7.59 -29.13
N VAL A 40 -5.41 8.15 -28.74
CA VAL A 40 -4.30 8.42 -29.69
C VAL A 40 -3.75 7.12 -30.25
N TYR A 41 -3.64 6.07 -29.44
CA TYR A 41 -3.19 4.77 -29.90
C TYR A 41 -4.17 4.17 -30.92
N ALA A 42 -5.46 4.19 -30.64
CA ALA A 42 -6.49 3.67 -31.56
C ALA A 42 -6.58 4.47 -32.86
N MET A 43 -6.49 5.80 -32.81
CA MET A 43 -6.52 6.66 -34.01
C MET A 43 -5.28 6.51 -34.89
N ALA A 44 -4.15 6.14 -34.35
CA ALA A 44 -2.89 6.03 -35.05
C ALA A 44 -2.55 4.59 -35.48
N SER A 45 -3.26 3.59 -34.94
CA SER A 45 -3.11 2.18 -35.32
C SER A 45 -3.84 1.90 -36.64
N ALA A 46 -3.23 1.07 -37.49
CA ALA A 46 -3.89 0.57 -38.70
C ALA A 46 -4.92 -0.54 -38.40
N ASP A 47 -4.84 -1.18 -37.22
CA ASP A 47 -5.69 -2.28 -36.79
C ASP A 47 -6.46 -1.92 -35.51
N ALA A 48 -7.67 -1.42 -35.69
CA ALA A 48 -8.56 -1.08 -34.56
C ALA A 48 -9.03 -2.31 -33.76
N ALA A 49 -9.10 -3.49 -34.39
CA ALA A 49 -9.52 -4.72 -33.74
C ALA A 49 -8.42 -5.19 -32.78
N LEU A 50 -7.15 -5.11 -33.18
CA LEU A 50 -6.01 -5.39 -32.28
C LEU A 50 -6.03 -4.49 -31.05
N VAL A 51 -6.17 -3.17 -31.22
CA VAL A 51 -6.20 -2.20 -30.12
C VAL A 51 -7.35 -2.49 -29.16
N SER A 52 -8.52 -2.86 -29.69
CA SER A 52 -9.67 -3.24 -28.86
C SER A 52 -9.42 -4.51 -28.04
N THR A 53 -8.73 -5.48 -28.61
CA THR A 53 -8.33 -6.73 -27.91
C THR A 53 -7.33 -6.42 -26.80
N GLU A 54 -6.28 -5.65 -27.09
CA GLU A 54 -5.26 -5.23 -26.12
C GLU A 54 -5.85 -4.42 -24.97
N LEU A 55 -6.81 -3.51 -25.26
CA LEU A 55 -7.55 -2.80 -24.23
C LEU A 55 -8.36 -3.76 -23.36
N GLY A 56 -9.01 -4.76 -23.96
CA GLY A 56 -9.77 -5.79 -23.24
C GLY A 56 -8.90 -6.62 -22.29
N GLU A 57 -7.72 -7.05 -22.76
CA GLU A 57 -6.75 -7.78 -21.93
C GLU A 57 -6.22 -6.93 -20.78
N SER A 58 -5.88 -5.68 -21.03
CA SER A 58 -5.42 -4.73 -20.03
C SER A 58 -6.51 -4.44 -18.99
N LEU A 59 -7.77 -4.30 -19.43
CA LEU A 59 -8.91 -4.13 -18.53
C LEU A 59 -9.14 -5.37 -17.65
N MET A 60 -9.00 -6.57 -18.23
CA MET A 60 -9.13 -7.82 -17.45
C MET A 60 -8.07 -7.93 -16.37
N GLY A 61 -6.81 -7.61 -16.67
CA GLY A 61 -5.73 -7.56 -15.68
C GLY A 61 -6.01 -6.52 -14.58
N THR A 62 -6.39 -5.31 -14.98
CA THR A 62 -6.77 -4.23 -14.05
C THR A 62 -7.95 -4.63 -13.16
N ALA A 63 -8.98 -5.26 -13.73
CA ALA A 63 -10.17 -5.68 -12.99
C ALA A 63 -9.85 -6.69 -11.88
N GLN A 64 -8.93 -7.63 -12.10
CA GLN A 64 -8.50 -8.57 -11.06
C GLN A 64 -7.94 -7.85 -9.83
N ILE A 65 -7.10 -6.84 -10.05
CA ILE A 65 -6.52 -6.03 -8.98
C ILE A 65 -7.63 -5.21 -8.28
N VAL A 66 -8.49 -4.57 -9.05
CA VAL A 66 -9.59 -3.73 -8.52
C VAL A 66 -10.57 -4.55 -7.66
N PHE A 67 -11.01 -5.71 -8.12
CA PHE A 67 -11.90 -6.57 -7.33
C PHE A 67 -11.22 -7.10 -6.06
N PHE A 68 -9.92 -7.41 -6.15
CA PHE A 68 -9.16 -7.76 -4.96
C PHE A 68 -9.14 -6.62 -3.94
N LEU A 69 -8.81 -5.40 -4.39
CA LEU A 69 -8.73 -4.21 -3.52
C LEU A 69 -10.09 -3.86 -2.91
N ILE A 70 -11.18 -3.87 -3.69
CA ILE A 70 -12.54 -3.64 -3.17
C ILE A 70 -12.85 -4.63 -2.05
N GLY A 71 -12.58 -5.92 -2.28
CA GLY A 71 -12.83 -6.96 -1.28
C GLY A 71 -12.00 -6.78 -0.02
N ALA A 72 -10.69 -6.56 -0.16
CA ALA A 72 -9.78 -6.38 0.96
C ALA A 72 -10.12 -5.12 1.78
N MET A 73 -10.28 -3.97 1.13
CA MET A 73 -10.65 -2.72 1.80
C MET A 73 -12.00 -2.82 2.52
N THR A 74 -12.97 -3.49 1.91
CA THR A 74 -14.30 -3.69 2.54
C THR A 74 -14.19 -4.58 3.79
N ILE A 75 -13.41 -5.66 3.75
CA ILE A 75 -13.18 -6.52 4.93
C ILE A 75 -12.58 -5.69 6.07
N VAL A 76 -11.57 -4.88 5.76
CA VAL A 76 -10.91 -4.03 6.75
C VAL A 76 -11.88 -2.99 7.32
N GLU A 77 -12.69 -2.35 6.49
CA GLU A 77 -13.69 -1.37 6.91
C GLU A 77 -14.78 -2.00 7.80
N VAL A 78 -15.21 -3.23 7.50
CA VAL A 78 -16.13 -3.98 8.36
C VAL A 78 -15.50 -4.26 9.73
N VAL A 79 -14.23 -4.65 9.77
CA VAL A 79 -13.50 -4.87 11.03
C VAL A 79 -13.41 -3.56 11.82
N ASP A 80 -13.12 -2.44 11.17
CA ASP A 80 -13.04 -1.12 11.82
C ASP A 80 -14.40 -0.65 12.34
N ALA A 81 -15.47 -0.80 11.57
CA ALA A 81 -16.83 -0.47 11.99
C ALA A 81 -17.27 -1.22 13.26
N HIS A 82 -16.71 -2.41 13.50
CA HIS A 82 -16.93 -3.19 14.71
C HIS A 82 -15.92 -2.88 15.84
N ASN A 83 -15.11 -1.82 15.74
CA ASN A 83 -14.02 -1.51 16.64
C ASN A 83 -13.00 -2.66 16.78
N GLY A 84 -12.84 -3.50 15.76
CA GLY A 84 -12.00 -4.70 15.82
C GLY A 84 -10.56 -4.42 16.20
N PHE A 85 -10.00 -3.30 15.75
CA PHE A 85 -8.61 -2.91 16.04
C PHE A 85 -8.36 -2.56 17.50
N GLU A 86 -9.41 -2.31 18.31
CA GLU A 86 -9.27 -2.14 19.75
C GLU A 86 -8.72 -3.41 20.44
N VAL A 87 -8.90 -4.58 19.85
CA VAL A 87 -8.32 -5.84 20.37
C VAL A 87 -6.80 -5.73 20.49
N ILE A 88 -6.16 -5.04 19.56
CA ILE A 88 -4.71 -4.80 19.59
C ILE A 88 -4.40 -3.53 20.38
N THR A 89 -5.04 -2.43 20.04
CA THR A 89 -4.68 -1.09 20.52
C THR A 89 -4.93 -0.89 22.02
N SER A 90 -5.93 -1.55 22.61
CA SER A 90 -6.22 -1.50 24.05
C SER A 90 -5.12 -2.12 24.92
N ARG A 91 -4.26 -2.95 24.34
CA ARG A 91 -3.13 -3.57 25.04
C ARG A 91 -1.87 -2.70 25.05
N ILE A 92 -1.86 -1.59 24.32
CA ILE A 92 -0.72 -0.67 24.27
C ILE A 92 -0.75 0.22 25.52
N ARG A 93 0.07 -0.15 26.50
CA ARG A 93 0.21 0.57 27.77
C ARG A 93 1.68 0.74 28.11
N THR A 94 2.20 1.94 27.95
CA THR A 94 3.58 2.28 28.31
C THR A 94 3.68 3.74 28.72
N THR A 95 4.60 4.04 29.62
CA THR A 95 4.80 5.37 30.21
C THR A 95 5.96 6.14 29.58
N GLN A 96 6.77 5.48 28.75
CA GLN A 96 7.92 6.08 28.08
C GLN A 96 7.74 6.16 26.56
N LEU A 97 8.02 7.31 25.96
CA LEU A 97 7.91 7.51 24.51
C LEU A 97 8.79 6.55 23.71
N SER A 98 10.01 6.26 24.16
CA SER A 98 10.90 5.32 23.50
C SER A 98 10.31 3.90 23.45
N SER A 99 9.76 3.39 24.55
CA SER A 99 9.13 2.08 24.60
C SER A 99 7.85 2.04 23.76
N LEU A 100 7.07 3.13 23.79
CA LEU A 100 5.89 3.27 22.94
C LEU A 100 6.28 3.25 21.46
N MET A 101 7.36 3.93 21.08
CA MET A 101 7.85 3.98 19.69
C MET A 101 8.23 2.59 19.17
N TRP A 102 8.93 1.78 19.99
CA TRP A 102 9.22 0.39 19.64
C TRP A 102 7.95 -0.43 19.44
N LEU A 103 7.03 -0.35 20.38
CA LEU A 103 5.78 -1.11 20.32
C LEU A 103 4.95 -0.72 19.10
N VAL A 104 4.79 0.58 18.84
CA VAL A 104 4.06 1.11 17.69
C VAL A 104 4.73 0.71 16.39
N GLY A 105 6.06 0.82 16.28
CA GLY A 105 6.80 0.40 15.10
C GLY A 105 6.57 -1.07 14.76
N PHE A 106 6.72 -1.98 15.73
CA PHE A 106 6.49 -3.40 15.50
C PHE A 106 5.02 -3.74 15.22
N VAL A 107 4.09 -3.18 15.98
CA VAL A 107 2.64 -3.40 15.73
C VAL A 107 2.29 -2.92 14.31
N THR A 108 2.74 -1.75 13.91
CA THR A 108 2.51 -1.21 12.56
C THR A 108 3.09 -2.12 11.49
N PHE A 109 4.32 -2.57 11.66
CA PHE A 109 5.01 -3.44 10.70
C PHE A 109 4.25 -4.76 10.45
N PHE A 110 3.89 -5.46 11.51
CA PHE A 110 3.16 -6.73 11.37
C PHE A 110 1.70 -6.54 10.98
N LEU A 111 1.07 -5.47 11.43
CA LEU A 111 -0.31 -5.18 11.05
C LEU A 111 -0.41 -4.84 9.56
N SER A 112 0.53 -4.06 9.03
CA SER A 112 0.59 -3.70 7.61
C SER A 112 0.88 -4.89 6.70
N ALA A 113 1.56 -5.91 7.20
CA ALA A 113 1.76 -7.15 6.45
C ALA A 113 0.47 -7.90 6.11
N ILE A 114 -0.64 -7.57 6.79
CA ILE A 114 -1.93 -8.26 6.66
C ILE A 114 -3.03 -7.33 6.14
N LEU A 115 -3.06 -6.06 6.61
CA LEU A 115 -4.15 -5.13 6.30
C LEU A 115 -3.90 -4.33 5.01
N ASP A 116 -2.84 -3.79 4.81
CA ASP A 116 -2.25 -2.84 3.87
C ASP A 116 -1.64 -1.62 4.61
N ASN A 117 -0.77 -0.91 3.89
CA ASN A 117 -0.02 0.21 4.45
C ASN A 117 -0.90 1.44 4.72
N LEU A 118 -1.89 1.73 3.86
CA LEU A 118 -2.80 2.87 4.00
C LEU A 118 -3.68 2.72 5.24
N THR A 119 -4.42 1.61 5.33
CA THR A 119 -5.34 1.33 6.44
C THR A 119 -4.60 1.25 7.76
N THR A 120 -3.47 0.52 7.79
CA THR A 120 -2.63 0.43 8.99
C THR A 120 -2.17 1.80 9.46
N THR A 121 -1.76 2.68 8.54
CA THR A 121 -1.35 4.05 8.87
C THR A 121 -2.50 4.85 9.48
N ILE A 122 -3.70 4.80 8.88
CA ILE A 122 -4.89 5.49 9.39
C ILE A 122 -5.20 5.04 10.82
N VAL A 123 -5.25 3.73 11.07
CA VAL A 123 -5.53 3.14 12.38
C VAL A 123 -4.49 3.57 13.41
N MET A 124 -3.20 3.43 13.08
CA MET A 124 -2.12 3.68 14.03
C MET A 124 -1.91 5.17 14.31
N VAL A 125 -2.05 6.05 13.31
CA VAL A 125 -2.00 7.51 13.51
C VAL A 125 -3.20 7.98 14.34
N SER A 126 -4.39 7.46 14.08
CA SER A 126 -5.59 7.76 14.87
C SER A 126 -5.45 7.30 16.34
N LEU A 127 -4.81 6.15 16.54
CA LEU A 127 -4.47 5.69 17.89
C LEU A 127 -3.50 6.65 18.59
N MET A 128 -2.48 7.15 17.89
CA MET A 128 -1.53 8.10 18.48
C MET A 128 -2.21 9.38 18.94
N LYS A 129 -3.27 9.86 18.28
CA LYS A 129 -4.09 11.00 18.74
C LYS A 129 -4.76 10.74 20.11
N LYS A 130 -5.15 9.48 20.37
CA LYS A 130 -5.76 9.08 21.63
C LYS A 130 -4.74 8.86 22.76
N LEU A 131 -3.47 8.58 22.43
CA LEU A 131 -2.43 8.27 23.40
C LEU A 131 -1.49 9.44 23.70
N LEU A 132 -1.30 10.37 22.77
CA LEU A 132 -0.30 11.42 22.83
C LEU A 132 -0.96 12.81 22.71
N ASP A 133 -0.78 13.67 23.72
CA ASP A 133 -1.27 15.05 23.69
C ASP A 133 -0.37 15.94 22.82
N ARG A 134 0.94 15.82 22.97
CA ARG A 134 1.91 16.68 22.30
C ARG A 134 1.96 16.39 20.81
N ARG A 135 1.64 17.42 19.99
CA ARG A 135 1.68 17.32 18.52
C ARG A 135 3.06 16.92 17.99
N GLU A 136 4.15 17.47 18.55
CA GLU A 136 5.51 17.11 18.10
C GLU A 136 5.81 15.62 18.25
N ASP A 137 5.40 15.01 19.36
CA ASP A 137 5.58 13.58 19.57
C ASP A 137 4.76 12.80 18.54
N ARG A 138 3.48 13.17 18.31
CA ARG A 138 2.62 12.53 17.28
C ARG A 138 3.23 12.59 15.89
N LEU A 139 3.88 13.70 15.52
CA LEU A 139 4.52 13.84 14.21
C LEU A 139 5.69 12.85 14.02
N PHE A 140 6.53 12.64 15.05
CA PHE A 140 7.59 11.63 15.00
C PHE A 140 7.02 10.21 14.94
N PHE A 141 5.96 9.94 15.70
CA PHE A 141 5.26 8.65 15.61
C PHE A 141 4.65 8.43 14.24
N ALA A 142 4.01 9.43 13.64
CA ALA A 142 3.48 9.35 12.29
C ALA A 142 4.59 9.03 11.27
N GLY A 143 5.77 9.64 11.39
CA GLY A 143 6.93 9.33 10.55
C GLY A 143 7.36 7.86 10.64
N ILE A 144 7.46 7.31 11.85
CA ILE A 144 7.80 5.88 12.04
C ILE A 144 6.66 4.97 11.57
N ILE A 145 5.41 5.35 11.80
CA ILE A 145 4.25 4.58 11.31
C ILE A 145 4.29 4.47 9.79
N ILE A 146 4.57 5.56 9.05
CA ILE A 146 4.70 5.54 7.59
C ILE A 146 5.81 4.56 7.15
N ILE A 147 7.00 4.66 7.76
CA ILE A 147 8.13 3.80 7.43
C ILE A 147 7.80 2.33 7.75
N ALA A 148 7.26 2.07 8.94
CA ALA A 148 6.93 0.72 9.39
C ALA A 148 5.77 0.11 8.59
N ALA A 149 4.78 0.91 8.18
CA ALA A 149 3.66 0.44 7.36
C ALA A 149 4.14 0.06 5.95
N ASN A 150 4.91 0.91 5.29
CA ASN A 150 5.45 0.60 3.96
C ASN A 150 6.42 -0.59 4.00
N ALA A 151 7.32 -0.63 4.99
CA ALA A 151 8.21 -1.78 5.18
C ALA A 151 7.45 -3.06 5.51
N GLY A 152 6.40 -2.97 6.33
CA GLY A 152 5.53 -4.10 6.69
C GLY A 152 4.73 -4.64 5.51
N GLY A 153 4.28 -3.76 4.61
CA GLY A 153 3.55 -4.15 3.42
C GLY A 153 4.41 -4.82 2.34
N ALA A 154 5.69 -4.46 2.25
CA ALA A 154 6.55 -4.87 1.15
C ALA A 154 6.89 -6.37 1.12
N TRP A 155 6.86 -7.07 2.25
CA TRP A 155 7.29 -8.49 2.36
C TRP A 155 6.15 -9.51 2.34
N THR A 156 4.91 -9.06 2.15
CA THR A 156 3.76 -9.98 2.03
C THR A 156 2.96 -9.68 0.76
N PRO A 157 2.29 -10.68 0.19
CA PRO A 157 1.54 -10.49 -1.07
C PRO A 157 0.30 -9.61 -0.93
N ILE A 158 -0.14 -9.28 0.29
CA ILE A 158 -1.38 -8.52 0.56
C ILE A 158 -1.14 -7.22 1.34
N GLY A 159 0.08 -6.97 1.80
CA GLY A 159 0.39 -5.85 2.69
C GLY A 159 0.63 -4.51 1.98
N ASP A 160 0.87 -4.51 0.67
CA ASP A 160 1.00 -3.33 -0.16
C ASP A 160 0.43 -3.60 -1.55
N VAL A 161 -0.21 -2.61 -2.16
CA VAL A 161 -0.78 -2.74 -3.51
C VAL A 161 0.29 -3.13 -4.52
N THR A 162 1.51 -2.61 -4.40
CA THR A 162 2.63 -2.93 -5.29
C THR A 162 3.03 -4.39 -5.24
N THR A 163 3.18 -4.95 -4.03
CA THR A 163 3.49 -6.36 -3.85
C THR A 163 2.31 -7.25 -4.28
N THR A 164 1.08 -6.80 -4.00
CA THR A 164 -0.15 -7.47 -4.48
C THR A 164 -0.18 -7.57 -6.01
N MET A 165 0.19 -6.50 -6.71
CA MET A 165 0.25 -6.49 -8.18
C MET A 165 1.27 -7.50 -8.71
N LEU A 166 2.50 -7.50 -8.18
CA LEU A 166 3.55 -8.46 -8.54
C LEU A 166 3.10 -9.90 -8.28
N TRP A 167 2.38 -10.13 -7.18
CA TRP A 167 1.87 -11.45 -6.83
C TRP A 167 0.69 -11.90 -7.70
N ILE A 168 -0.24 -11.02 -8.03
CA ILE A 168 -1.36 -11.31 -8.95
C ILE A 168 -0.82 -11.55 -10.35
N GLY A 169 0.12 -10.73 -10.82
CA GLY A 169 0.76 -10.83 -12.12
C GLY A 169 1.70 -12.03 -12.29
N GLY A 170 1.99 -12.76 -11.19
CA GLY A 170 2.82 -13.97 -11.22
C GLY A 170 4.33 -13.72 -11.17
N GLN A 171 4.78 -12.48 -10.92
CA GLN A 171 6.19 -12.13 -10.77
C GLN A 171 6.80 -12.69 -9.48
N VAL A 172 6.00 -12.80 -8.41
CA VAL A 172 6.44 -13.35 -7.12
C VAL A 172 5.44 -14.36 -6.60
N THR A 173 5.95 -15.39 -5.92
CA THR A 173 5.14 -16.34 -5.15
C THR A 173 5.02 -15.89 -3.69
N THR A 174 4.01 -16.41 -2.99
CA THR A 174 3.77 -16.06 -1.58
C THR A 174 4.96 -16.37 -0.69
N LEU A 175 5.56 -17.56 -0.86
CA LEU A 175 6.65 -18.00 0.01
C LEU A 175 7.94 -17.25 -0.28
N ALA A 176 8.27 -17.06 -1.55
CA ALA A 176 9.49 -16.38 -1.96
C ALA A 176 9.51 -14.92 -1.50
N ILE A 177 8.43 -14.17 -1.71
CA ILE A 177 8.37 -12.76 -1.27
C ILE A 177 8.49 -12.63 0.26
N ILE A 178 7.88 -13.56 1.03
CA ILE A 178 8.00 -13.56 2.49
C ILE A 178 9.45 -13.83 2.92
N GLN A 179 10.08 -14.86 2.36
CA GLN A 179 11.42 -15.25 2.75
C GLN A 179 12.50 -14.29 2.24
N GLY A 180 12.35 -13.83 1.00
CA GLY A 180 13.32 -12.94 0.34
C GLY A 180 13.33 -11.54 0.94
N VAL A 181 12.17 -10.97 1.21
CA VAL A 181 12.06 -9.52 1.54
C VAL A 181 11.90 -9.23 3.04
N PHE A 182 11.49 -10.21 3.86
CA PHE A 182 11.23 -10.00 5.29
C PHE A 182 12.38 -9.34 6.06
N ILE A 183 13.62 -9.88 5.91
CA ILE A 183 14.78 -9.37 6.66
C ILE A 183 15.14 -7.97 6.19
N ALA A 184 15.13 -7.72 4.88
CA ALA A 184 15.39 -6.39 4.31
C ALA A 184 14.36 -5.36 4.79
N SER A 185 13.08 -5.70 4.80
CA SER A 185 11.99 -4.86 5.30
C SER A 185 12.12 -4.59 6.81
N MET A 186 12.48 -5.60 7.57
CA MET A 186 12.73 -5.46 9.02
C MET A 186 13.89 -4.48 9.26
N VAL A 187 15.00 -4.61 8.54
CA VAL A 187 16.16 -3.70 8.64
C VAL A 187 15.77 -2.27 8.24
N ASN A 188 14.96 -2.12 7.18
CA ASN A 188 14.45 -0.81 6.75
C ASN A 188 13.72 -0.08 7.88
N MET A 189 12.87 -0.78 8.64
CA MET A 189 12.16 -0.23 9.79
C MET A 189 13.09 -0.02 10.99
N LEU A 190 13.93 -1.00 11.32
CA LEU A 190 14.73 -0.99 12.55
C LEU A 190 15.74 0.15 12.58
N VAL A 191 16.37 0.49 11.46
CA VAL A 191 17.38 1.56 11.40
C VAL A 191 16.78 2.91 11.83
N PRO A 192 15.72 3.45 11.21
CA PRO A 192 15.10 4.70 11.66
C PRO A 192 14.48 4.57 13.06
N LEU A 193 13.90 3.41 13.40
CA LEU A 193 13.28 3.17 14.70
C LEU A 193 14.30 3.24 15.85
N CYS A 194 15.48 2.63 15.69
CA CYS A 194 16.56 2.72 16.67
C CYS A 194 16.98 4.17 16.93
N VAL A 195 17.18 4.96 15.86
CA VAL A 195 17.65 6.33 15.98
C VAL A 195 16.60 7.22 16.63
N ILE A 196 15.34 7.16 16.19
CA ILE A 196 14.27 8.00 16.73
C ILE A 196 13.92 7.59 18.16
N ALA A 197 13.87 6.29 18.46
CA ALA A 197 13.65 5.81 19.84
C ALA A 197 14.77 6.26 20.80
N TRP A 198 16.01 6.33 20.31
CA TRP A 198 17.12 6.87 21.09
C TRP A 198 16.97 8.36 21.38
N VAL A 199 16.55 9.16 20.39
CA VAL A 199 16.25 10.61 20.54
C VAL A 199 15.11 10.86 21.54
N LEU A 200 14.14 9.93 21.60
CA LEU A 200 12.99 10.01 22.53
C LEU A 200 13.26 9.38 23.90
N ARG A 201 14.47 8.88 24.14
CA ARG A 201 14.80 8.19 25.40
C ARG A 201 14.64 9.12 26.59
N GLY A 202 14.02 8.61 27.66
CA GLY A 202 13.81 9.36 28.90
C GLY A 202 12.65 10.35 28.87
N LYS A 203 11.95 10.51 27.72
CA LYS A 203 10.76 11.35 27.66
C LYS A 203 9.51 10.56 28.08
N PRO A 204 8.67 11.12 28.98
CA PRO A 204 7.43 10.46 29.40
C PRO A 204 6.35 10.60 28.33
N VAL A 205 5.44 9.63 28.28
CA VAL A 205 4.18 9.74 27.53
C VAL A 205 3.27 10.73 28.27
N VAL A 206 2.81 11.74 27.56
CA VAL A 206 1.82 12.70 28.06
C VAL A 206 0.48 12.37 27.38
N PRO A 207 -0.45 11.70 28.10
CA PRO A 207 -1.77 11.41 27.55
C PRO A 207 -2.60 12.69 27.45
N PRO A 208 -3.53 12.80 26.50
CA PRO A 208 -4.47 13.89 26.41
C PRO A 208 -5.27 14.01 27.72
N ALA A 209 -5.57 15.23 28.14
CA ALA A 209 -6.52 15.46 29.21
C ALA A 209 -7.83 14.72 28.85
N ARG A 210 -8.30 13.83 29.75
CA ARG A 210 -9.57 13.12 29.54
C ARG A 210 -10.68 14.15 29.34
N VAL A 211 -10.99 14.47 28.10
CA VAL A 211 -12.31 14.99 27.77
C VAL A 211 -13.23 13.81 28.06
N GLN A 212 -14.09 13.94 29.06
CA GLN A 212 -15.22 13.07 29.26
C GLN A 212 -16.14 13.29 28.04
N SER A 213 -15.78 12.68 26.91
CA SER A 213 -16.73 12.45 25.82
C SER A 213 -17.80 11.56 26.44
N ALA A 214 -19.01 12.12 26.46
CA ALA A 214 -20.21 11.39 26.83
C ALA A 214 -20.12 10.00 26.21
N THR A 215 -20.35 8.99 27.02
CA THR A 215 -20.44 7.57 26.71
C THR A 215 -21.15 7.39 25.34
N GLU A 216 -20.38 7.38 24.25
CA GLU A 216 -20.82 6.69 23.07
C GLU A 216 -20.81 5.21 23.46
N THR A 217 -21.99 4.71 23.82
CA THR A 217 -22.21 3.28 23.98
C THR A 217 -21.71 2.63 22.70
N ALA A 218 -20.61 1.90 22.82
CA ALA A 218 -20.04 1.19 21.68
C ALA A 218 -21.17 0.33 21.08
N PRO A 219 -21.53 0.52 19.80
CA PRO A 219 -22.67 -0.18 19.19
C PRO A 219 -22.42 -1.70 19.10
N THR A 220 -21.23 -2.17 19.49
CA THR A 220 -20.78 -3.55 19.38
C THR A 220 -20.38 -4.13 20.74
N THR A 221 -20.78 -5.37 21.00
CA THR A 221 -20.34 -6.15 22.14
C THR A 221 -18.89 -6.63 21.95
N SER A 222 -18.20 -6.97 23.05
CA SER A 222 -16.85 -7.55 22.97
C SER A 222 -16.81 -8.84 22.17
N PHE A 223 -17.89 -9.62 22.15
CA PHE A 223 -18.00 -10.83 21.36
C PHE A 223 -18.08 -10.51 19.85
N GLU A 224 -18.96 -9.59 19.43
CA GLU A 224 -19.09 -9.16 18.05
C GLU A 224 -17.77 -8.58 17.53
N ARG A 225 -17.16 -7.68 18.29
CA ARG A 225 -15.86 -7.09 17.97
C ARG A 225 -14.79 -8.15 17.73
N ASN A 226 -14.62 -9.07 18.67
CA ASN A 226 -13.59 -10.11 18.59
C ASN A 226 -13.86 -11.08 17.43
N THR A 227 -15.13 -11.44 17.22
CA THR A 227 -15.54 -12.34 16.13
C THR A 227 -15.26 -11.72 14.77
N MET A 228 -15.67 -10.47 14.55
CA MET A 228 -15.45 -9.77 13.28
C MET A 228 -13.96 -9.50 13.03
N PHE A 229 -13.19 -9.17 14.08
CA PHE A 229 -11.74 -9.02 13.98
C PHE A 229 -11.04 -10.32 13.59
N LEU A 230 -11.31 -11.42 14.31
CA LEU A 230 -10.66 -12.70 14.02
C LEU A 230 -11.09 -13.28 12.66
N LEU A 231 -12.35 -13.11 12.29
CA LEU A 231 -12.85 -13.58 10.99
C LEU A 231 -12.25 -12.77 9.86
N GLY A 232 -12.23 -11.41 9.94
CA GLY A 232 -11.65 -10.55 8.92
C GLY A 232 -10.15 -10.83 8.73
N LEU A 233 -9.41 -10.91 9.85
CA LEU A 233 -7.98 -11.26 9.83
C LEU A 233 -7.76 -12.66 9.26
N GLY A 234 -8.58 -13.63 9.68
CA GLY A 234 -8.52 -15.01 9.18
C GLY A 234 -8.77 -15.11 7.67
N VAL A 235 -9.74 -14.36 7.16
CA VAL A 235 -10.03 -14.29 5.71
C VAL A 235 -8.82 -13.74 4.97
N LEU A 236 -8.25 -12.60 5.40
CA LEU A 236 -7.10 -11.99 4.72
C LEU A 236 -5.90 -12.95 4.67
N ILE A 237 -5.58 -13.62 5.78
CA ILE A 237 -4.50 -14.62 5.85
C ILE A 237 -4.81 -15.87 4.99
N ALA A 238 -6.09 -16.25 4.88
CA ALA A 238 -6.48 -17.41 4.09
C ALA A 238 -6.37 -17.20 2.57
N VAL A 239 -6.38 -15.95 2.06
CA VAL A 239 -6.34 -15.69 0.61
C VAL A 239 -5.07 -16.20 -0.06
N PRO A 240 -3.84 -15.98 0.44
CA PRO A 240 -2.64 -16.60 -0.11
C PRO A 240 -2.66 -18.12 -0.10
N VAL A 241 -3.20 -18.72 0.97
CA VAL A 241 -3.37 -20.16 1.08
C VAL A 241 -4.37 -20.67 0.04
N PHE A 242 -5.49 -19.96 -0.13
CA PHE A 242 -6.49 -20.26 -1.17
C PHE A 242 -5.86 -20.27 -2.57
N LYS A 243 -5.09 -19.21 -2.94
CA LYS A 243 -4.39 -19.16 -4.24
C LYS A 243 -3.44 -20.34 -4.42
N THR A 244 -2.70 -20.70 -3.38
CA THR A 244 -1.70 -21.79 -3.44
C THR A 244 -2.36 -23.17 -3.63
N ILE A 245 -3.51 -23.41 -2.99
CA ILE A 245 -4.21 -24.71 -3.05
C ILE A 245 -5.06 -24.81 -4.31
N THR A 246 -5.80 -23.76 -4.67
CA THR A 246 -6.79 -23.79 -5.76
C THR A 246 -6.24 -23.38 -7.10
N HIS A 247 -5.11 -22.68 -7.13
CA HIS A 247 -4.55 -21.99 -8.30
C HIS A 247 -5.49 -20.96 -8.94
N LEU A 248 -6.60 -20.61 -8.26
CA LEU A 248 -7.50 -19.55 -8.70
C LEU A 248 -6.94 -18.17 -8.40
N PRO A 249 -7.34 -17.14 -9.16
CA PRO A 249 -6.92 -15.77 -8.88
C PRO A 249 -7.33 -15.32 -7.47
N PRO A 250 -6.49 -14.51 -6.79
CA PRO A 250 -6.73 -14.10 -5.39
C PRO A 250 -8.05 -13.35 -5.17
N TYR A 251 -8.56 -12.63 -6.19
CA TYR A 251 -9.82 -11.92 -6.06
C TYR A 251 -11.00 -12.86 -5.76
N MET A 252 -10.98 -14.12 -6.22
CA MET A 252 -12.02 -15.09 -5.87
C MET A 252 -11.97 -15.45 -4.38
N GLY A 253 -10.77 -15.63 -3.84
CA GLY A 253 -10.59 -15.90 -2.40
C GLY A 253 -11.07 -14.75 -1.52
N ILE A 254 -10.72 -13.52 -1.87
CA ILE A 254 -11.13 -12.34 -1.10
C ILE A 254 -12.65 -12.10 -1.18
N LEU A 255 -13.27 -12.25 -2.35
CA LEU A 255 -14.72 -12.10 -2.53
C LEU A 255 -15.50 -13.18 -1.79
N MET A 256 -15.00 -14.43 -1.81
CA MET A 256 -15.58 -15.51 -1.01
C MET A 256 -15.49 -15.21 0.49
N GLY A 257 -14.34 -14.74 0.95
CA GLY A 257 -14.14 -14.35 2.33
C GLY A 257 -15.00 -13.15 2.75
N LEU A 258 -15.16 -12.15 1.87
CA LEU A 258 -16.07 -11.04 2.08
C LEU A 258 -17.53 -11.52 2.21
N GLY A 259 -17.96 -12.45 1.34
CA GLY A 259 -19.30 -13.06 1.43
C GLY A 259 -19.52 -13.78 2.76
N LEU A 260 -18.50 -14.52 3.25
CA LEU A 260 -18.55 -15.17 4.55
C LEU A 260 -18.64 -14.13 5.70
N LEU A 261 -17.82 -13.09 5.65
CA LEU A 261 -17.84 -12.00 6.65
C LEU A 261 -19.20 -11.31 6.68
N TRP A 262 -19.79 -11.07 5.50
CA TRP A 262 -21.12 -10.49 5.36
C TRP A 262 -22.20 -11.37 6.02
N LEU A 263 -22.22 -12.66 5.67
CA LEU A 263 -23.16 -13.61 6.24
C LEU A 263 -23.08 -13.63 7.76
N VAL A 264 -21.86 -13.69 8.32
CA VAL A 264 -21.65 -13.70 9.78
C VAL A 264 -22.11 -12.38 10.39
N SER A 265 -21.79 -11.25 9.78
CA SER A 265 -22.25 -9.93 10.24
C SER A 265 -23.78 -9.84 10.30
N ASP A 266 -24.48 -10.28 9.24
CA ASP A 266 -25.95 -10.26 9.19
C ASP A 266 -26.56 -11.17 10.28
N LEU A 267 -25.97 -12.35 10.49
CA LEU A 267 -26.42 -13.28 11.54
C LEU A 267 -26.21 -12.71 12.96
N LEU A 268 -25.08 -12.05 13.21
CA LEU A 268 -24.79 -11.42 14.50
C LEU A 268 -25.75 -10.27 14.82
N HIS A 269 -26.12 -9.49 13.80
CA HIS A 269 -26.91 -8.27 13.99
C HIS A 269 -28.40 -8.41 13.67
N ARG A 270 -28.90 -9.63 13.34
CA ARG A 270 -30.29 -9.87 12.95
C ARG A 270 -31.33 -9.39 13.97
N ASN A 271 -30.96 -9.36 15.27
CA ASN A 271 -31.87 -8.99 16.35
C ASN A 271 -31.68 -7.54 16.84
N LYS A 272 -30.73 -6.76 16.25
CA LYS A 272 -30.55 -5.33 16.58
C LYS A 272 -31.61 -4.47 15.87
N GLN A 273 -31.90 -3.32 16.48
CA GLN A 273 -32.74 -2.31 15.84
C GLN A 273 -32.06 -1.73 14.59
N ASP A 274 -32.84 -1.26 13.62
CA ASP A 274 -32.31 -0.79 12.33
C ASP A 274 -31.33 0.39 12.49
N ASP A 275 -31.56 1.29 13.42
CA ASP A 275 -30.67 2.43 13.71
C ASP A 275 -29.32 1.97 14.25
N ASP A 276 -29.29 0.97 15.13
CA ASP A 276 -28.06 0.45 15.74
C ASP A 276 -27.19 -0.36 14.77
N LYS A 277 -27.82 -1.04 13.80
CA LYS A 277 -27.10 -1.88 12.84
C LYS A 277 -26.71 -1.14 11.57
N GLN A 278 -27.25 0.04 11.26
CA GLN A 278 -26.98 0.76 10.02
C GLN A 278 -25.49 0.95 9.77
N HIS A 279 -24.72 1.32 10.81
CA HIS A 279 -23.28 1.51 10.73
C HIS A 279 -22.46 0.21 10.63
N LEU A 280 -23.06 -0.95 10.95
CA LEU A 280 -22.43 -2.26 10.96
C LEU A 280 -22.71 -3.07 9.69
N THR A 281 -23.51 -2.52 8.77
CA THR A 281 -23.88 -3.18 7.52
C THR A 281 -22.72 -3.17 6.52
N LEU A 282 -22.65 -4.20 5.67
CA LEU A 282 -21.69 -4.21 4.57
C LEU A 282 -21.93 -3.07 3.58
N GLY A 283 -23.18 -2.67 3.35
CA GLY A 283 -23.50 -1.51 2.51
C GLY A 283 -22.87 -0.22 3.02
N HIS A 284 -22.84 -0.03 4.34
CA HIS A 284 -22.13 1.09 4.96
C HIS A 284 -20.62 0.99 4.79
N ALA A 285 -20.03 -0.18 5.04
CA ALA A 285 -18.60 -0.41 4.83
C ALA A 285 -18.19 -0.15 3.37
N LEU A 286 -18.95 -0.64 2.39
CA LEU A 286 -18.73 -0.36 0.96
C LEU A 286 -18.79 1.14 0.61
N SER A 287 -19.60 1.93 1.31
CA SER A 287 -19.67 3.37 1.08
C SER A 287 -18.48 4.14 1.66
N ARG A 288 -17.69 3.51 2.55
CA ARG A 288 -16.55 4.12 3.24
C ARG A 288 -15.20 3.77 2.63
N ILE A 289 -15.13 2.74 1.78
CA ILE A 289 -13.86 2.40 1.09
C ILE A 289 -13.41 3.56 0.21
N ASP A 290 -12.10 3.71 0.04
CA ASP A 290 -11.51 4.78 -0.78
C ASP A 290 -11.69 4.50 -2.28
N MET A 291 -12.88 4.83 -2.80
CA MET A 291 -13.18 4.75 -4.24
C MET A 291 -12.29 5.67 -5.08
N GLY A 292 -11.74 6.73 -4.49
CA GLY A 292 -10.80 7.62 -5.16
C GLY A 292 -9.51 6.87 -5.54
N SER A 293 -8.92 6.14 -4.61
CA SER A 293 -7.74 5.31 -4.89
C SER A 293 -8.04 4.19 -5.89
N ILE A 294 -9.19 3.52 -5.78
CA ILE A 294 -9.58 2.48 -6.76
C ILE A 294 -9.69 3.08 -8.17
N THR A 295 -10.34 4.23 -8.29
CA THR A 295 -10.49 4.93 -9.58
C THR A 295 -9.13 5.39 -10.13
N PHE A 296 -8.23 5.85 -9.26
CA PHE A 296 -6.84 6.17 -9.62
C PHE A 296 -6.12 4.95 -10.18
N PHE A 297 -6.22 3.78 -9.53
CA PHE A 297 -5.58 2.55 -10.01
C PHE A 297 -6.11 2.12 -11.37
N ILE A 298 -7.41 2.21 -11.62
CA ILE A 298 -7.97 1.94 -12.96
C ILE A 298 -7.32 2.84 -14.01
N GLY A 299 -7.29 4.15 -13.76
CA GLY A 299 -6.73 5.12 -14.72
C GLY A 299 -5.24 4.88 -14.99
N ILE A 300 -4.44 4.74 -13.92
CA ILE A 300 -2.98 4.62 -14.09
C ILE A 300 -2.56 3.29 -14.70
N LEU A 301 -3.20 2.17 -14.34
CA LEU A 301 -2.90 0.87 -14.92
C LEU A 301 -3.22 0.83 -16.41
N LEU A 302 -4.36 1.38 -16.82
CA LEU A 302 -4.72 1.49 -18.24
C LEU A 302 -3.79 2.46 -18.99
N ALA A 303 -3.34 3.55 -18.36
CA ALA A 303 -2.36 4.47 -18.96
C ALA A 303 -1.01 3.78 -19.21
N VAL A 304 -0.51 3.03 -18.22
CA VAL A 304 0.75 2.27 -18.32
C VAL A 304 0.64 1.16 -19.37
N ALA A 305 -0.50 0.47 -19.46
CA ALA A 305 -0.74 -0.56 -20.46
C ALA A 305 -0.59 -0.03 -21.91
N THR A 306 -0.99 1.22 -22.18
CA THR A 306 -0.76 1.83 -23.50
C THR A 306 0.74 1.95 -23.83
N LEU A 307 1.58 2.29 -22.84
CA LEU A 307 3.03 2.36 -23.03
C LEU A 307 3.65 0.97 -23.24
N GLU A 308 3.08 -0.04 -22.61
CA GLU A 308 3.50 -1.44 -22.79
C GLU A 308 3.21 -1.93 -24.21
N HIS A 309 1.96 -1.84 -24.67
CA HIS A 309 1.55 -2.27 -26.02
C HIS A 309 2.24 -1.47 -27.13
N THR A 310 2.60 -0.22 -26.89
CA THR A 310 3.40 0.58 -27.83
C THR A 310 4.91 0.36 -27.73
N HIS A 311 5.36 -0.60 -26.92
CA HIS A 311 6.76 -0.97 -26.66
C HIS A 311 7.66 0.17 -26.11
N ILE A 312 7.08 1.27 -25.65
CA ILE A 312 7.83 2.38 -25.04
C ILE A 312 8.55 1.91 -23.80
N LEU A 313 7.87 1.14 -22.93
CA LEU A 313 8.47 0.61 -21.70
C LEU A 313 9.66 -0.29 -21.99
N LYS A 314 9.56 -1.16 -22.99
CA LYS A 314 10.67 -2.00 -23.43
C LYS A 314 11.88 -1.19 -23.92
N THR A 315 11.63 -0.10 -24.63
CA THR A 315 12.70 0.80 -25.08
C THR A 315 13.42 1.46 -23.91
N ILE A 316 12.65 1.88 -22.87
CA ILE A 316 13.22 2.45 -21.64
C ILE A 316 14.04 1.40 -20.89
N ALA A 317 13.55 0.15 -20.80
CA ALA A 317 14.28 -0.95 -20.15
C ALA A 317 15.63 -1.19 -20.82
N LEU A 318 15.65 -1.33 -22.15
CA LEU A 318 16.89 -1.53 -22.92
C LEU A 318 17.87 -0.37 -22.74
N TRP A 319 17.37 0.87 -22.69
CA TRP A 319 18.21 2.04 -22.45
C TRP A 319 18.83 2.01 -21.05
N LEU A 320 18.05 1.63 -20.02
CA LEU A 320 18.55 1.49 -18.65
C LEU A 320 19.59 0.36 -18.55
N ASP A 321 19.34 -0.78 -19.16
CA ASP A 321 20.26 -1.92 -19.20
C ASP A 321 21.58 -1.57 -19.89
N GLU A 322 21.54 -0.79 -20.97
CA GLU A 322 22.72 -0.36 -21.71
C GLU A 322 23.56 0.69 -20.94
N HIS A 323 22.91 1.67 -20.29
CA HIS A 323 23.60 2.81 -19.71
C HIS A 323 23.92 2.64 -18.21
N VAL A 324 23.08 1.95 -17.45
CA VAL A 324 23.31 1.64 -16.05
C VAL A 324 23.94 0.27 -15.89
N GLY A 325 23.45 -0.73 -16.63
CA GLY A 325 24.01 -2.08 -16.77
C GLY A 325 23.95 -2.95 -15.50
N ARG A 326 23.58 -2.38 -14.36
CA ARG A 326 23.49 -3.07 -13.06
C ARG A 326 22.04 -3.06 -12.57
N GLN A 327 21.45 -4.24 -12.53
CA GLN A 327 20.05 -4.45 -12.15
C GLN A 327 19.72 -3.94 -10.74
N ASP A 328 20.62 -4.17 -9.78
CA ASP A 328 20.46 -3.68 -8.40
C ASP A 328 20.36 -2.15 -8.35
N LEU A 329 21.19 -1.43 -9.13
CA LEU A 329 21.15 0.02 -9.21
C LEU A 329 19.87 0.52 -9.89
N ILE A 330 19.44 -0.14 -10.98
CA ILE A 330 18.20 0.23 -11.70
C ILE A 330 17.01 0.13 -10.74
N VAL A 331 16.87 -0.98 -10.04
CA VAL A 331 15.76 -1.19 -9.11
C VAL A 331 15.81 -0.24 -7.93
N MET A 332 16.99 0.03 -7.37
CA MET A 332 17.14 1.05 -6.33
C MET A 332 16.79 2.44 -6.81
N LEU A 333 17.14 2.82 -8.04
CA LEU A 333 16.76 4.12 -8.61
C LEU A 333 15.25 4.22 -8.81
N ILE A 334 14.59 3.16 -9.28
CA ILE A 334 13.12 3.10 -9.38
C ILE A 334 12.50 3.31 -8.00
N GLY A 335 13.02 2.66 -6.97
CA GLY A 335 12.55 2.86 -5.60
C GLY A 335 12.79 4.28 -5.05
N LEU A 336 13.89 4.93 -5.42
CA LEU A 336 14.10 6.36 -5.08
C LEU A 336 13.12 7.28 -5.81
N VAL A 337 12.78 6.98 -7.05
CA VAL A 337 11.74 7.71 -7.80
C VAL A 337 10.38 7.53 -7.13
N SER A 338 10.12 6.37 -6.51
CA SER A 338 8.91 6.11 -5.71
C SER A 338 8.75 7.07 -4.52
N ALA A 339 9.79 7.75 -4.09
CA ALA A 339 9.67 8.79 -3.08
C ALA A 339 8.87 10.03 -3.55
N VAL A 340 8.95 10.34 -4.85
CA VAL A 340 8.28 11.51 -5.45
C VAL A 340 6.99 11.12 -6.14
N VAL A 341 6.98 9.91 -6.65
CA VAL A 341 5.96 9.35 -7.51
C VAL A 341 5.32 8.16 -6.79
N ASP A 342 4.00 8.05 -6.82
CA ASP A 342 3.29 6.91 -6.23
C ASP A 342 3.91 5.58 -6.70
N ASN A 343 4.11 4.63 -5.79
CA ASN A 343 4.80 3.36 -6.03
C ASN A 343 4.05 2.46 -7.05
N VAL A 344 2.72 2.51 -7.10
CA VAL A 344 1.90 1.66 -7.97
C VAL A 344 2.19 1.84 -9.46
N PRO A 345 2.22 3.06 -10.00
CA PRO A 345 2.58 3.27 -11.41
C PRO A 345 3.98 2.77 -11.77
N LEU A 346 4.94 2.90 -10.86
CA LEU A 346 6.31 2.48 -11.10
C LEU A 346 6.44 0.96 -11.19
N VAL A 347 5.74 0.24 -10.30
CA VAL A 347 5.71 -1.22 -10.36
C VAL A 347 4.97 -1.69 -11.60
N ALA A 348 3.83 -1.09 -11.95
CA ALA A 348 3.11 -1.39 -13.19
C ALA A 348 4.00 -1.20 -14.44
N ALA A 349 4.72 -0.07 -14.51
CA ALA A 349 5.67 0.18 -15.59
C ALA A 349 6.79 -0.86 -15.62
N SER A 350 7.34 -1.23 -14.46
CA SER A 350 8.41 -2.24 -14.37
C SER A 350 7.93 -3.62 -14.83
N MET A 351 6.68 -4.01 -14.52
CA MET A 351 6.08 -5.25 -15.04
C MET A 351 5.96 -5.24 -16.58
N GLY A 352 5.67 -4.10 -17.19
CA GLY A 352 5.66 -3.93 -18.65
C GLY A 352 7.04 -3.76 -19.28
N MET A 353 8.06 -3.34 -18.49
CA MET A 353 9.44 -3.21 -18.97
C MET A 353 10.14 -4.56 -19.10
N TYR A 354 9.94 -5.45 -18.12
CA TYR A 354 10.66 -6.71 -17.99
C TYR A 354 9.70 -7.90 -18.11
N SER A 355 10.04 -8.86 -18.98
CA SER A 355 9.18 -10.03 -19.21
C SER A 355 9.51 -11.18 -18.26
N LEU A 356 8.50 -11.99 -17.91
CA LEU A 356 8.68 -13.22 -17.13
C LEU A 356 9.52 -14.29 -17.85
N THR A 357 9.67 -14.20 -19.18
CA THR A 357 10.55 -15.08 -19.96
C THR A 357 12.03 -14.74 -19.74
N GLN A 358 12.36 -13.47 -19.55
CA GLN A 358 13.71 -12.99 -19.29
C GLN A 358 14.05 -13.03 -17.81
N TYR A 359 13.10 -12.64 -16.98
CA TYR A 359 13.19 -12.63 -15.52
C TYR A 359 12.10 -13.53 -14.94
N PRO A 360 12.42 -14.81 -14.64
CA PRO A 360 11.42 -15.75 -14.11
C PRO A 360 10.78 -15.27 -12.80
N PRO A 361 9.61 -15.83 -12.43
CA PRO A 361 9.06 -15.61 -11.11
C PRO A 361 10.09 -15.83 -10.00
N ASP A 362 9.98 -15.05 -8.93
CA ASP A 362 10.86 -15.12 -7.75
C ASP A 362 12.34 -14.80 -8.04
N SER A 363 12.65 -14.17 -9.19
CA SER A 363 13.99 -13.69 -9.49
C SER A 363 14.35 -12.46 -8.66
N PHE A 364 15.66 -12.18 -8.57
CA PHE A 364 16.21 -10.98 -7.90
C PHE A 364 15.44 -9.70 -8.25
N LEU A 365 15.13 -9.51 -9.53
CA LEU A 365 14.44 -8.32 -10.02
C LEU A 365 13.12 -8.06 -9.29
N TRP A 366 12.27 -9.08 -9.21
CA TRP A 366 10.91 -8.91 -8.75
C TRP A 366 10.79 -8.76 -7.24
N GLU A 367 11.53 -9.56 -6.49
CA GLU A 367 11.56 -9.44 -5.03
C GLU A 367 12.20 -8.12 -4.60
N PHE A 368 13.32 -7.75 -5.25
CA PHE A 368 13.97 -6.48 -4.95
C PHE A 368 13.16 -5.27 -5.37
N MET A 369 12.36 -5.41 -6.46
CA MET A 369 11.40 -4.39 -6.89
C MET A 369 10.31 -4.18 -5.84
N ALA A 370 9.74 -5.25 -5.29
CA ALA A 370 8.75 -5.17 -4.22
C ALA A 370 9.31 -4.42 -3.00
N TYR A 371 10.53 -4.76 -2.60
CA TYR A 371 11.22 -4.05 -1.52
C TYR A 371 11.44 -2.58 -1.85
N CYS A 372 12.10 -2.28 -2.95
CA CYS A 372 12.52 -0.92 -3.30
C CYS A 372 11.33 0.02 -3.56
N ALA A 373 10.34 -0.43 -4.34
CA ALA A 373 9.16 0.38 -4.64
C ALA A 373 8.28 0.59 -3.41
N GLY A 374 8.03 -0.47 -2.63
CA GLY A 374 7.21 -0.39 -1.43
C GLY A 374 7.82 0.51 -0.35
N THR A 375 9.12 0.33 -0.06
CA THR A 375 9.77 1.10 1.02
C THR A 375 10.22 2.49 0.59
N GLY A 376 10.55 2.70 -0.70
CA GLY A 376 10.97 3.99 -1.26
C GLY A 376 9.94 5.10 -1.07
N GLY A 377 8.65 4.76 -1.12
CA GLY A 377 7.54 5.67 -0.86
C GLY A 377 7.54 6.32 0.54
N SER A 378 8.36 5.81 1.48
CA SER A 378 8.51 6.41 2.81
C SER A 378 9.52 7.57 2.86
N ILE A 379 10.38 7.71 1.86
CA ILE A 379 11.47 8.69 1.87
C ILE A 379 10.91 10.11 1.86
N LEU A 380 9.88 10.36 1.06
CA LEU A 380 9.10 11.60 1.13
C LEU A 380 7.64 11.26 1.46
N ILE A 381 6.98 12.15 2.19
CA ILE A 381 5.62 11.90 2.70
C ILE A 381 4.57 11.71 1.59
N ILE A 382 4.83 12.23 0.41
CA ILE A 382 3.93 12.12 -0.75
C ILE A 382 4.14 10.86 -1.59
N GLY A 383 5.19 10.09 -1.32
CA GLY A 383 5.59 8.94 -2.14
C GLY A 383 4.73 7.68 -1.94
N SER A 384 3.84 7.66 -0.96
CA SER A 384 2.95 6.52 -0.71
C SER A 384 1.60 6.94 -0.17
N ALA A 385 0.58 6.11 -0.38
CA ALA A 385 -0.76 6.31 0.19
C ALA A 385 -0.72 6.45 1.73
N ALA A 386 0.12 5.67 2.41
CA ALA A 386 0.38 5.76 3.84
C ALA A 386 0.87 7.16 4.26
N GLY A 387 1.83 7.73 3.53
CA GLY A 387 2.36 9.07 3.77
C GLY A 387 1.30 10.15 3.60
N VAL A 388 0.54 10.09 2.50
CA VAL A 388 -0.53 11.06 2.19
C VAL A 388 -1.63 11.00 3.25
N ALA A 389 -2.04 9.80 3.69
CA ALA A 389 -3.03 9.65 4.75
C ALA A 389 -2.55 10.26 6.08
N ALA A 390 -1.32 9.96 6.51
CA ALA A 390 -0.75 10.54 7.73
C ALA A 390 -0.63 12.06 7.64
N MET A 391 -0.24 12.58 6.46
CA MET A 391 -0.17 14.01 6.18
C MET A 391 -1.53 14.69 6.36
N GLY A 392 -2.58 14.10 5.84
CA GLY A 392 -3.96 14.61 6.00
C GLY A 392 -4.44 14.57 7.45
N LEU A 393 -4.24 13.43 8.13
CA LEU A 393 -4.71 13.21 9.49
C LEU A 393 -4.04 14.11 10.52
N GLU A 394 -2.71 14.25 10.49
CA GLU A 394 -1.93 15.05 11.46
C GLU A 394 -1.54 16.43 10.91
N LYS A 395 -1.98 16.78 9.69
CA LYS A 395 -1.61 18.02 9.00
C LYS A 395 -0.08 18.22 8.99
N ILE A 396 0.64 17.17 8.58
CA ILE A 396 2.10 17.18 8.53
C ILE A 396 2.55 18.08 7.38
N ASP A 397 3.42 19.02 7.67
CA ASP A 397 4.04 19.86 6.64
C ASP A 397 5.11 19.06 5.87
N PHE A 398 5.11 19.15 4.54
CA PHE A 398 6.04 18.45 3.66
C PHE A 398 7.51 18.76 4.00
N ILE A 399 7.84 20.04 4.23
CA ILE A 399 9.20 20.48 4.53
C ILE A 399 9.63 19.98 5.92
N TRP A 400 8.69 19.94 6.88
CA TRP A 400 8.96 19.35 8.19
C TRP A 400 9.34 17.88 8.06
N TYR A 401 8.55 17.09 7.32
CA TYR A 401 8.83 15.66 7.11
C TYR A 401 10.18 15.46 6.43
N MET A 402 10.44 16.22 5.36
CA MET A 402 11.70 16.17 4.62
C MET A 402 12.92 16.46 5.52
N LYS A 403 12.82 17.41 6.46
CA LYS A 403 13.91 17.78 7.37
C LYS A 403 14.07 16.82 8.55
N LYS A 404 12.99 16.18 9.02
CA LYS A 404 12.97 15.44 10.29
C LYS A 404 12.87 13.93 10.14
N ILE A 405 12.30 13.43 9.06
CA ILE A 405 12.03 11.99 8.86
C ILE A 405 12.75 11.43 7.64
N SER A 406 12.77 12.17 6.51
CA SER A 406 13.27 11.65 5.23
C SER A 406 14.67 11.08 5.28
N LEU A 407 15.60 11.70 6.03
CA LEU A 407 16.96 11.17 6.17
C LEU A 407 16.98 9.80 6.84
N TYR A 408 16.16 9.59 7.86
CA TYR A 408 16.07 8.30 8.55
C TYR A 408 15.41 7.24 7.67
N ALA A 409 14.37 7.61 6.92
CA ALA A 409 13.74 6.74 5.94
C ALA A 409 14.72 6.33 4.84
N LEU A 410 15.52 7.27 4.33
CA LEU A 410 16.54 7.02 3.32
C LEU A 410 17.65 6.08 3.85
N LEU A 411 18.10 6.28 5.08
CA LEU A 411 19.08 5.38 5.71
C LEU A 411 18.50 3.96 5.89
N GLY A 412 17.24 3.86 6.31
CA GLY A 412 16.54 2.58 6.39
C GLY A 412 16.42 1.91 5.03
N TYR A 413 16.05 2.66 3.99
CA TYR A 413 15.93 2.19 2.62
C TYR A 413 17.25 1.57 2.11
N PHE A 414 18.35 2.29 2.21
CA PHE A 414 19.65 1.76 1.77
C PHE A 414 20.17 0.62 2.63
N ALA A 415 19.93 0.65 3.95
CA ALA A 415 20.32 -0.45 4.82
C ALA A 415 19.59 -1.75 4.47
N GLY A 416 18.27 -1.69 4.24
CA GLY A 416 17.50 -2.84 3.83
C GLY A 416 17.82 -3.29 2.40
N ALA A 417 18.05 -2.36 1.46
CA ALA A 417 18.49 -2.71 0.10
C ALA A 417 19.84 -3.47 0.12
N PHE A 418 20.81 -2.97 0.88
CA PHE A 418 22.08 -3.65 1.06
C PHE A 418 21.89 -5.04 1.71
N CYS A 419 21.04 -5.11 2.74
CA CYS A 419 20.72 -6.37 3.41
C CYS A 419 20.14 -7.40 2.43
N TYR A 420 19.18 -6.98 1.55
CA TYR A 420 18.61 -7.85 0.53
C TYR A 420 19.68 -8.36 -0.45
N ILE A 421 20.51 -7.47 -0.99
CA ILE A 421 21.59 -7.84 -1.93
C ILE A 421 22.54 -8.87 -1.29
N VAL A 422 22.94 -8.65 -0.04
CA VAL A 422 23.81 -9.58 0.69
C VAL A 422 23.11 -10.92 0.92
N GLN A 423 21.85 -10.89 1.37
CA GLN A 423 21.06 -12.10 1.60
C GLN A 423 20.94 -12.91 0.30
N PHE A 424 20.56 -12.27 -0.80
CA PHE A 424 20.40 -12.92 -2.09
C PHE A 424 21.69 -13.59 -2.58
N ASN A 425 22.83 -12.87 -2.49
CA ASN A 425 24.16 -13.42 -2.87
C ASN A 425 24.65 -14.55 -1.97
N LEU A 426 24.12 -14.68 -0.75
CA LEU A 426 24.46 -15.79 0.16
C LEU A 426 23.58 -17.02 -0.05
N THR A 427 22.40 -16.86 -0.62
CA THR A 427 21.42 -17.94 -0.79
C THR A 427 21.36 -18.50 -2.20
N HIS A 428 21.90 -17.76 -3.18
CA HIS A 428 21.98 -18.12 -4.62
C HIS A 428 23.41 -18.03 -5.12
#